data_9c56f6da05dd80718181ae2c4b5248be
#
_entry.id   9c56f6da05dd80718181ae2c4b5248be
#
_cell.length_a   1.000
_cell.length_b   1.000
_cell.length_c   1.000
_cell.angle_alpha   90.00
_cell.angle_beta   90.00
_cell.angle_gamma   90.00
#
_symmetry.space_group_name_H-M   'P 1'
#
loop_
_entity.id
_entity.type
_entity.pdbx_description
1 polymer ?
#
loop_
_entity_poly.entity_id
_entity_poly.type
_entity_poly.pdbx_seq_one_letter_code
_entity_poly.pdbx_strand_id
1 'polypeptide(L)'
;MSGIKNMGRKALLLFLILLTGNIISAKAQNIAVKNNILYDASTTPNFGVELRLSNKWTAGINVALNPWTFSDNKKLKHLLVAPQLRYWLCESFSGHYFGANIAYVHYNVSDIKFPFGLYGGVDGERRQGDLAAIGASYGYSWILSPHWSLEAEAGLDLGYTWSDRYDSPKCGTYRGSDNKFLVLPKLALNIVYIIK
;
A
#
# COMPACT_ATOMS: atom_id res chain seq x y z
N MET A 1 29.32 21.28 -9.92
CA MET A 1 28.08 20.66 -9.40
C MET A 1 27.56 19.45 -10.23
N SER A 2 28.17 19.07 -11.35
CA SER A 2 27.73 17.91 -12.18
C SER A 2 28.22 16.54 -11.68
N GLY A 3 29.32 16.47 -10.92
CA GLY A 3 29.92 15.21 -10.46
C GLY A 3 29.11 14.46 -9.39
N ILE A 4 28.46 15.18 -8.48
CA ILE A 4 27.69 14.57 -7.36
C ILE A 4 26.40 13.92 -7.87
N LYS A 5 25.73 14.50 -8.86
CA LYS A 5 24.53 13.92 -9.50
C LYS A 5 24.85 12.60 -10.24
N ASN A 6 26.03 12.48 -10.83
CA ASN A 6 26.45 11.26 -11.53
C ASN A 6 26.85 10.14 -10.59
N MET A 7 27.39 10.46 -9.41
CA MET A 7 27.76 9.47 -8.39
C MET A 7 26.51 8.81 -7.76
N GLY A 8 25.47 9.59 -7.47
CA GLY A 8 24.20 9.06 -6.97
C GLY A 8 23.49 8.15 -7.97
N ARG A 9 23.49 8.50 -9.26
CA ARG A 9 22.93 7.67 -10.35
C ARG A 9 23.67 6.34 -10.52
N LYS A 10 25.01 6.36 -10.43
CA LYS A 10 25.83 5.14 -10.51
C LYS A 10 25.65 4.25 -9.28
N ALA A 11 25.52 4.82 -8.09
CA ALA A 11 25.24 4.09 -6.86
C ALA A 11 23.84 3.46 -6.89
N LEU A 12 22.83 4.16 -7.39
CA LEU A 12 21.47 3.64 -7.57
C LEU A 12 21.43 2.50 -8.61
N LEU A 13 22.16 2.65 -9.72
CA LEU A 13 22.25 1.59 -10.75
C LEU A 13 23.01 0.35 -10.22
N LEU A 14 24.08 0.54 -9.46
CA LEU A 14 24.80 -0.56 -8.80
C LEU A 14 23.93 -1.26 -7.75
N PHE A 15 23.14 -0.52 -6.98
CA PHE A 15 22.19 -1.08 -6.02
C PHE A 15 21.07 -1.88 -6.71
N LEU A 16 20.54 -1.37 -7.82
CA LEU A 16 19.57 -2.09 -8.66
C LEU A 16 20.18 -3.36 -9.29
N ILE A 17 21.42 -3.32 -9.78
CA ILE A 17 22.12 -4.49 -10.33
C ILE A 17 22.42 -5.53 -9.24
N LEU A 18 22.81 -5.10 -8.04
CA LEU A 18 23.02 -6.01 -6.90
C LEU A 18 21.71 -6.65 -6.43
N LEU A 19 20.59 -5.92 -6.48
CA LEU A 19 19.27 -6.48 -6.21
C LEU A 19 18.84 -7.52 -7.27
N THR A 20 19.13 -7.29 -8.53
CA THR A 20 18.77 -8.22 -9.63
C THR A 20 19.71 -9.43 -9.70
N GLY A 21 20.97 -9.29 -9.32
CA GLY A 21 21.98 -10.36 -9.40
C GLY A 21 21.75 -11.54 -8.44
N ASN A 22 21.06 -11.32 -7.32
CA ASN A 22 20.76 -12.35 -6.33
C ASN A 22 19.46 -13.12 -6.56
N ILE A 23 18.64 -12.70 -7.54
CA ILE A 23 17.32 -13.30 -7.81
C ILE A 23 17.45 -14.60 -8.66
N ILE A 24 18.59 -14.86 -9.30
CA ILE A 24 18.74 -15.90 -10.33
C ILE A 24 19.08 -17.29 -9.77
N SER A 25 19.31 -17.45 -8.47
CA SER A 25 19.73 -18.74 -7.87
C SER A 25 18.67 -19.42 -6.99
N ALA A 26 17.40 -19.05 -7.06
CA ALA A 26 16.37 -19.64 -6.22
C ALA A 26 15.62 -20.76 -6.96
N LYS A 27 15.93 -21.99 -6.58
CA LYS A 27 15.13 -23.17 -6.88
C LYS A 27 13.68 -22.93 -6.39
N ALA A 28 12.71 -23.00 -7.33
CA ALA A 28 11.26 -22.96 -7.07
C ALA A 28 10.82 -21.83 -6.12
N GLN A 29 11.00 -20.58 -6.53
CA GLN A 29 10.38 -19.45 -5.82
C GLN A 29 8.89 -19.44 -6.12
N ASN A 30 8.06 -19.74 -5.12
CA ASN A 30 6.64 -19.50 -5.25
C ASN A 30 6.40 -17.98 -5.26
N ILE A 31 5.73 -17.54 -6.29
CA ILE A 31 5.27 -16.16 -6.45
C ILE A 31 3.78 -16.17 -6.20
N ALA A 32 3.29 -15.26 -5.38
CA ALA A 32 1.87 -15.05 -5.19
C ALA A 32 1.45 -13.69 -5.76
N VAL A 33 0.33 -13.69 -6.45
CA VAL A 33 -0.35 -12.50 -6.95
C VAL A 33 -1.60 -12.29 -6.11
N LYS A 34 -1.88 -11.05 -5.72
CA LYS A 34 -2.96 -10.71 -4.78
C LYS A 34 -3.83 -9.60 -5.32
N ASN A 35 -5.10 -9.68 -4.97
CA ASN A 35 -6.06 -8.59 -5.13
C ASN A 35 -6.84 -8.42 -3.83
N ASN A 36 -6.98 -7.21 -3.33
CA ASN A 36 -7.74 -6.88 -2.14
C ASN A 36 -9.17 -6.48 -2.50
N ILE A 37 -10.12 -7.35 -2.20
CA ILE A 37 -11.55 -7.17 -2.50
C ILE A 37 -12.13 -5.92 -1.82
N LEU A 38 -11.63 -5.55 -0.62
CA LEU A 38 -12.13 -4.36 0.08
C LEU A 38 -11.76 -3.07 -0.65
N TYR A 39 -10.62 -3.04 -1.35
CA TYR A 39 -10.25 -1.93 -2.21
C TYR A 39 -11.11 -1.89 -3.46
N ASP A 40 -11.41 -3.03 -4.08
CA ASP A 40 -12.30 -3.09 -5.24
C ASP A 40 -13.72 -2.62 -4.87
N ALA A 41 -14.22 -2.99 -3.69
CA ALA A 41 -15.50 -2.50 -3.17
C ALA A 41 -15.53 -0.97 -2.99
N SER A 42 -14.37 -0.33 -2.77
CA SER A 42 -14.20 1.12 -2.76
C SER A 42 -13.82 1.72 -4.12
N THR A 43 -14.03 0.96 -5.22
CA THR A 43 -13.66 1.36 -6.59
C THR A 43 -12.18 1.69 -6.77
N THR A 44 -11.32 1.03 -6.00
CA THR A 44 -9.87 1.23 -6.03
C THR A 44 -9.18 -0.01 -6.59
N PRO A 45 -8.95 -0.09 -7.92
CA PRO A 45 -8.12 -1.13 -8.51
C PRO A 45 -6.80 -1.29 -7.76
N ASN A 46 -6.44 -2.54 -7.48
CA ASN A 46 -5.25 -2.84 -6.70
C ASN A 46 -4.63 -4.16 -7.14
N PHE A 47 -3.35 -4.27 -6.88
CA PHE A 47 -2.57 -5.44 -7.24
C PHE A 47 -1.39 -5.61 -6.28
N GLY A 48 -1.14 -6.83 -5.85
CA GLY A 48 0.02 -7.18 -5.04
C GLY A 48 0.79 -8.34 -5.62
N VAL A 49 2.10 -8.30 -5.43
CA VAL A 49 3.01 -9.43 -5.72
C VAL A 49 3.78 -9.76 -4.46
N GLU A 50 3.91 -11.03 -4.17
CA GLU A 50 4.65 -11.54 -3.02
C GLU A 50 5.54 -12.70 -3.42
N LEU A 51 6.77 -12.69 -2.92
CA LEU A 51 7.81 -13.67 -3.19
C LEU A 51 8.13 -14.46 -1.93
N ARG A 52 8.25 -15.78 -2.03
CA ARG A 52 8.80 -16.62 -0.96
C ARG A 52 10.31 -16.35 -0.86
N LEU A 53 10.77 -15.88 0.28
CA LEU A 53 12.20 -15.74 0.60
C LEU A 53 12.75 -16.99 1.30
N SER A 54 11.92 -17.62 2.12
CA SER A 54 12.23 -18.87 2.84
C SER A 54 10.94 -19.58 3.22
N ASN A 55 11.04 -20.71 3.93
CA ASN A 55 9.87 -21.46 4.39
C ASN A 55 8.93 -20.64 5.29
N LYS A 56 9.43 -19.60 5.96
CA LYS A 56 8.65 -18.77 6.89
C LYS A 56 8.64 -17.29 6.55
N TRP A 57 9.36 -16.85 5.53
CA TRP A 57 9.44 -15.45 5.20
C TRP A 57 9.03 -15.18 3.76
N THR A 58 8.19 -14.18 3.59
CA THR A 58 7.82 -13.66 2.28
C THR A 58 7.98 -12.15 2.27
N ALA A 59 8.32 -11.60 1.11
CA ALA A 59 8.34 -10.17 0.87
C ALA A 59 7.47 -9.84 -0.33
N GLY A 60 6.74 -8.75 -0.26
CA GLY A 60 5.84 -8.33 -1.32
C GLY A 60 5.71 -6.83 -1.43
N ILE A 61 4.99 -6.42 -2.45
CA ILE A 61 4.59 -5.04 -2.68
C ILE A 61 3.13 -5.01 -3.11
N ASN A 62 2.36 -4.11 -2.52
CA ASN A 62 0.99 -3.84 -2.90
C ASN A 62 0.89 -2.45 -3.50
N VAL A 63 0.14 -2.32 -4.58
CA VAL A 63 -0.12 -1.04 -5.26
C VAL A 63 -1.63 -0.90 -5.42
N ALA A 64 -2.16 0.27 -5.10
CA ALA A 64 -3.55 0.61 -5.33
C ALA A 64 -3.66 2.01 -5.95
N LEU A 65 -4.58 2.15 -6.88
CA LEU A 65 -4.77 3.40 -7.62
C LEU A 65 -6.27 3.74 -7.69
N ASN A 66 -6.63 4.91 -7.23
CA ASN A 66 -7.96 5.46 -7.44
C ASN A 66 -7.86 6.79 -8.21
N PRO A 67 -8.11 6.80 -9.53
CA PRO A 67 -8.02 8.00 -10.34
C PRO A 67 -9.34 8.77 -10.46
N TRP A 68 -10.43 8.27 -9.85
CA TRP A 68 -11.78 8.72 -10.15
C TRP A 68 -12.14 10.06 -9.51
N THR A 69 -13.01 10.80 -10.21
CA THR A 69 -13.80 11.88 -9.66
C THR A 69 -15.25 11.43 -9.72
N PHE A 70 -15.93 11.42 -8.59
CA PHE A 70 -17.33 11.02 -8.46
C PHE A 70 -18.27 12.20 -8.68
N SER A 71 -19.59 11.96 -8.62
CA SER A 71 -20.63 13.00 -8.68
C SER A 71 -20.37 14.09 -7.62
N ASP A 72 -20.85 15.32 -7.89
CA ASP A 72 -20.68 16.48 -7.01
C ASP A 72 -19.20 16.87 -6.73
N ASN A 73 -18.31 16.56 -7.69
CA ASN A 73 -16.87 16.83 -7.57
C ASN A 73 -16.17 16.14 -6.39
N LYS A 74 -16.80 15.11 -5.82
CA LYS A 74 -16.18 14.27 -4.79
C LYS A 74 -14.97 13.54 -5.35
N LYS A 75 -13.83 13.60 -4.67
CA LYS A 75 -12.57 13.00 -5.10
C LYS A 75 -12.01 12.09 -4.03
N LEU A 76 -11.67 10.87 -4.43
CA LEU A 76 -10.92 9.91 -3.61
C LEU A 76 -9.64 9.49 -4.35
N LYS A 77 -9.02 10.44 -5.05
CA LYS A 77 -7.84 10.11 -5.86
C LYS A 77 -6.67 9.78 -4.95
N HIS A 78 -6.08 8.62 -5.16
CA HIS A 78 -4.84 8.25 -4.49
C HIS A 78 -4.06 7.21 -5.27
N LEU A 79 -2.75 7.24 -5.06
CA LEU A 79 -1.82 6.18 -5.42
C LEU A 79 -1.16 5.70 -4.12
N LEU A 80 -1.33 4.42 -3.82
CA LEU A 80 -0.70 3.76 -2.68
C LEU A 80 0.34 2.77 -3.18
N VAL A 81 1.51 2.80 -2.56
CA VAL A 81 2.57 1.79 -2.73
C VAL A 81 3.01 1.33 -1.34
N ALA A 82 2.90 0.01 -1.09
CA ALA A 82 3.15 -0.55 0.23
C ALA A 82 3.99 -1.83 0.13
N PRO A 83 5.33 -1.75 0.22
CA PRO A 83 6.17 -2.91 0.47
C PRO A 83 5.85 -3.51 1.84
N GLN A 84 5.86 -4.84 1.91
CA GLN A 84 5.51 -5.62 3.09
C GLN A 84 6.45 -6.81 3.24
N LEU A 85 6.84 -7.10 4.47
CA LEU A 85 7.55 -8.31 4.88
C LEU A 85 6.62 -9.10 5.80
N ARG A 86 6.51 -10.43 5.60
CA ARG A 86 5.65 -11.29 6.40
C ARG A 86 6.44 -12.46 6.99
N TYR A 87 6.12 -12.78 8.24
CA TYR A 87 6.60 -13.94 8.95
C TYR A 87 5.44 -14.92 9.18
N TRP A 88 5.54 -16.11 8.63
CA TRP A 88 4.55 -17.17 8.71
C TRP A 88 4.86 -18.10 9.88
N LEU A 89 3.85 -18.43 10.67
CA LEU A 89 4.05 -19.29 11.85
C LEU A 89 4.32 -20.74 11.45
N CYS A 90 3.69 -21.22 10.39
CA CYS A 90 3.88 -22.58 9.87
C CYS A 90 4.74 -22.57 8.59
N GLU A 91 4.13 -22.35 7.45
CA GLU A 91 4.77 -22.34 6.13
C GLU A 91 4.30 -21.13 5.33
N SER A 92 5.15 -20.63 4.44
CA SER A 92 4.82 -19.50 3.57
C SER A 92 3.54 -19.76 2.76
N PHE A 93 2.66 -18.75 2.74
CA PHE A 93 1.34 -18.76 2.10
C PHE A 93 0.28 -19.63 2.77
N SER A 94 0.53 -20.10 4.01
CA SER A 94 -0.41 -20.98 4.74
C SER A 94 -0.55 -20.61 6.20
N GLY A 95 -1.79 -20.49 6.66
CA GLY A 95 -2.12 -20.26 8.06
C GLY A 95 -1.83 -18.85 8.56
N HIS A 96 -1.40 -18.74 9.79
CA HIS A 96 -1.19 -17.48 10.48
C HIS A 96 0.11 -16.80 10.09
N TYR A 97 0.09 -15.47 9.99
CA TYR A 97 1.28 -14.66 9.75
C TYR A 97 1.24 -13.31 10.46
N PHE A 98 2.41 -12.77 10.72
CA PHE A 98 2.64 -11.37 11.10
C PHE A 98 3.22 -10.63 9.91
N GLY A 99 2.77 -9.40 9.69
CA GLY A 99 3.25 -8.52 8.64
C GLY A 99 3.84 -7.24 9.22
N ALA A 100 4.89 -6.75 8.58
CA ALA A 100 5.42 -5.40 8.76
C ALA A 100 5.44 -4.71 7.40
N ASN A 101 4.99 -3.46 7.33
CA ASN A 101 4.93 -2.71 6.07
C ASN A 101 5.40 -1.28 6.23
N ILE A 102 5.86 -0.74 5.11
CA ILE A 102 5.97 0.69 4.90
C ILE A 102 4.93 1.05 3.84
N ALA A 103 4.27 2.19 3.96
CA ALA A 103 3.32 2.65 2.96
C ALA A 103 3.62 4.09 2.57
N TYR A 104 3.49 4.38 1.29
CA TYR A 104 3.49 5.73 0.75
C TYR A 104 2.21 5.94 -0.04
N VAL A 105 1.53 7.05 0.25
CA VAL A 105 0.27 7.41 -0.40
C VAL A 105 0.36 8.84 -0.88
N HIS A 106 0.22 9.05 -2.20
CA HIS A 106 -0.08 10.36 -2.77
C HIS A 106 -1.59 10.47 -2.95
N TYR A 107 -2.21 11.53 -2.40
CA TYR A 107 -3.66 11.63 -2.40
C TYR A 107 -4.18 13.03 -2.74
N ASN A 108 -5.41 13.06 -3.27
CA ASN A 108 -6.19 14.26 -3.54
C ASN A 108 -7.65 13.93 -3.25
N VAL A 109 -8.11 14.34 -2.08
CA VAL A 109 -9.45 14.03 -1.56
C VAL A 109 -10.27 15.32 -1.40
N SER A 110 -11.56 15.22 -1.73
CA SER A 110 -12.50 16.36 -1.62
C SER A 110 -13.90 15.83 -1.34
N ASP A 111 -14.59 16.46 -0.38
CA ASP A 111 -15.97 16.20 -0.03
C ASP A 111 -16.30 14.72 0.26
N ILE A 112 -15.40 14.03 0.96
CA ILE A 112 -15.56 12.63 1.34
C ILE A 112 -15.77 12.52 2.84
N LYS A 113 -16.81 11.75 3.21
CA LYS A 113 -17.06 11.31 4.58
C LYS A 113 -16.49 9.91 4.75
N PHE A 114 -15.50 9.78 5.61
CA PHE A 114 -14.96 8.47 5.95
C PHE A 114 -15.95 7.70 6.85
N PRO A 115 -16.07 6.37 6.70
CA PRO A 115 -16.90 5.55 7.59
C PRO A 115 -16.50 5.77 9.05
N PHE A 116 -17.50 5.71 9.95
CA PHE A 116 -17.32 5.84 11.40
C PHE A 116 -16.76 7.19 11.89
N GLY A 117 -16.84 8.26 11.07
CA GLY A 117 -16.31 9.57 11.45
C GLY A 117 -14.79 9.62 11.61
N LEU A 118 -14.07 8.61 11.14
CA LEU A 118 -12.61 8.57 11.15
C LEU A 118 -12.05 9.75 10.36
N TYR A 119 -11.10 10.46 10.94
CA TYR A 119 -10.39 11.61 10.34
C TYR A 119 -11.23 12.86 10.06
N GLY A 120 -12.42 12.98 10.68
CA GLY A 120 -13.21 14.21 10.69
C GLY A 120 -13.86 14.62 9.37
N GLY A 121 -13.84 13.76 8.35
CA GLY A 121 -14.38 14.08 7.03
C GLY A 121 -13.65 15.26 6.34
N VAL A 122 -13.87 15.43 5.06
CA VAL A 122 -13.36 16.56 4.26
C VAL A 122 -14.58 17.24 3.62
N ASP A 123 -15.44 17.82 4.47
CA ASP A 123 -16.63 18.56 4.01
C ASP A 123 -16.25 19.98 3.63
N GLY A 124 -16.54 20.39 2.40
CA GLY A 124 -16.28 21.76 1.90
C GLY A 124 -14.81 22.10 1.69
N GLU A 125 -13.91 21.14 1.87
CA GLU A 125 -12.47 21.30 1.67
C GLU A 125 -11.94 20.27 0.66
N ARG A 126 -10.86 20.63 0.00
CA ARG A 126 -10.03 19.73 -0.79
C ARG A 126 -8.67 19.63 -0.13
N ARG A 127 -8.22 18.41 0.11
CA ARG A 127 -6.88 18.13 0.65
C ARG A 127 -6.05 17.36 -0.37
N GLN A 128 -4.87 17.87 -0.64
CA GLN A 128 -3.91 17.25 -1.54
C GLN A 128 -2.57 17.15 -0.83
N GLY A 129 -1.96 15.97 -0.87
CA GLY A 129 -0.69 15.76 -0.18
C GLY A 129 -0.18 14.34 -0.28
N ASP A 130 0.76 14.07 0.61
CA ASP A 130 1.45 12.81 0.72
C ASP A 130 1.33 12.28 2.15
N LEU A 131 1.40 10.96 2.27
CA LEU A 131 1.41 10.27 3.54
C LEU A 131 2.47 9.17 3.47
N ALA A 132 3.33 9.11 4.46
CA ALA A 132 4.21 7.98 4.70
C ALA A 132 3.80 7.30 6.00
N ALA A 133 3.78 5.98 6.02
CA ALA A 133 3.40 5.20 7.18
C ALA A 133 4.27 3.96 7.35
N ILE A 134 4.35 3.49 8.57
CA ILE A 134 4.95 2.21 8.96
C ILE A 134 3.95 1.47 9.81
N GLY A 135 3.80 0.18 9.60
CA GLY A 135 2.79 -0.57 10.32
C GLY A 135 3.10 -2.03 10.54
N ALA A 136 2.25 -2.61 11.39
CA ALA A 136 2.26 -4.03 11.70
C ALA A 136 0.86 -4.60 11.52
N SER A 137 0.80 -5.86 11.13
CA SER A 137 -0.44 -6.56 10.87
C SER A 137 -0.34 -8.02 11.30
N TYR A 138 -1.51 -8.61 11.47
CA TYR A 138 -1.69 -10.03 11.68
C TYR A 138 -2.74 -10.52 10.69
N GLY A 139 -2.52 -11.71 10.14
CA GLY A 139 -3.44 -12.27 9.18
C GLY A 139 -3.46 -13.79 9.19
N TYR A 140 -4.42 -14.31 8.43
CA TYR A 140 -4.61 -15.73 8.21
C TYR A 140 -4.89 -16.01 6.74
N SER A 141 -4.26 -17.06 6.21
CA SER A 141 -4.44 -17.54 4.84
C SER A 141 -5.13 -18.90 4.85
N TRP A 142 -6.31 -18.98 4.23
CA TRP A 142 -7.05 -20.22 3.99
C TRP A 142 -6.69 -20.73 2.60
N ILE A 143 -6.11 -21.94 2.53
CA ILE A 143 -5.84 -22.62 1.27
C ILE A 143 -7.15 -23.16 0.72
N LEU A 144 -7.61 -22.65 -0.42
CA LEU A 144 -8.82 -23.10 -1.10
C LEU A 144 -8.52 -24.19 -2.12
N SER A 145 -7.35 -24.13 -2.75
CA SER A 145 -6.87 -25.10 -3.73
C SER A 145 -5.33 -25.01 -3.85
N PRO A 146 -4.68 -25.89 -4.66
CA PRO A 146 -3.22 -25.83 -4.83
C PRO A 146 -2.66 -24.48 -5.31
N HIS A 147 -3.49 -23.65 -5.95
CA HIS A 147 -3.09 -22.34 -6.48
C HIS A 147 -3.85 -21.17 -5.87
N TRP A 148 -4.99 -21.41 -5.21
CA TRP A 148 -5.83 -20.33 -4.71
C TRP A 148 -5.91 -20.32 -3.20
N SER A 149 -5.78 -19.13 -2.63
CA SER A 149 -5.97 -18.88 -1.19
C SER A 149 -6.82 -17.62 -0.99
N LEU A 150 -7.51 -17.58 0.15
CA LEU A 150 -8.17 -16.41 0.67
C LEU A 150 -7.38 -15.94 1.90
N GLU A 151 -7.07 -14.66 1.99
CA GLU A 151 -6.36 -14.09 3.13
C GLU A 151 -7.19 -12.99 3.77
N ALA A 152 -7.29 -13.01 5.12
CA ALA A 152 -7.74 -11.87 5.90
C ALA A 152 -6.58 -11.30 6.69
N GLU A 153 -6.45 -9.98 6.70
CA GLU A 153 -5.39 -9.25 7.40
C GLU A 153 -5.97 -8.05 8.13
N ALA A 154 -5.55 -7.86 9.38
CA ALA A 154 -5.87 -6.69 10.18
C ALA A 154 -4.60 -6.13 10.82
N GLY A 155 -4.51 -4.81 10.94
CA GLY A 155 -3.32 -4.17 11.47
C GLY A 155 -3.53 -2.69 11.75
N LEU A 156 -2.44 -2.06 12.16
CA LEU A 156 -2.37 -0.62 12.42
C LEU A 156 -1.10 -0.06 11.80
N ASP A 157 -1.25 1.06 11.13
CA ASP A 157 -0.15 1.85 10.59
C ASP A 157 -0.04 3.19 11.33
N LEU A 158 1.17 3.60 11.67
CA LEU A 158 1.49 4.93 12.16
C LEU A 158 1.97 5.76 10.99
N GLY A 159 1.21 6.78 10.63
CA GLY A 159 1.47 7.62 9.47
C GLY A 159 1.75 9.06 9.84
N TYR A 160 2.50 9.71 8.97
CA TYR A 160 2.67 11.16 8.96
C TYR A 160 2.24 11.71 7.60
N THR A 161 1.38 12.71 7.61
CA THR A 161 0.87 13.33 6.38
C THR A 161 1.32 14.78 6.25
N TRP A 162 1.65 15.14 5.02
CA TRP A 162 1.90 16.51 4.56
C TRP A 162 0.81 16.87 3.57
N SER A 163 -0.02 17.83 3.87
CA SER A 163 -1.12 18.20 2.98
C SER A 163 -1.37 19.68 2.91
N ASP A 164 -1.77 20.12 1.75
CA ASP A 164 -2.29 21.44 1.47
C ASP A 164 -3.81 21.40 1.43
N ARG A 165 -4.43 22.42 2.01
CA ARG A 165 -5.88 22.60 2.04
C ARG A 165 -6.31 23.68 1.08
N TYR A 166 -7.39 23.40 0.35
CA TYR A 166 -8.02 24.32 -0.59
C TYR A 166 -9.53 24.35 -0.38
N ASP A 167 -10.18 25.45 -0.76
CA ASP A 167 -11.64 25.48 -0.79
C ASP A 167 -12.22 24.52 -1.85
N SER A 168 -13.33 23.86 -1.54
CA SER A 168 -14.15 23.11 -2.48
C SER A 168 -15.47 23.89 -2.71
N PRO A 169 -16.15 23.80 -3.87
CA PRO A 169 -15.93 22.93 -5.05
C PRO A 169 -15.24 23.61 -6.24
N LYS A 170 -14.88 24.89 -6.16
CA LYS A 170 -14.29 25.66 -7.28
C LYS A 170 -12.78 25.76 -7.13
N CYS A 171 -12.05 26.22 -8.17
CA CYS A 171 -10.61 26.45 -8.18
C CYS A 171 -10.14 27.07 -6.86
N GLY A 172 -9.98 26.22 -5.85
CA GLY A 172 -10.05 26.59 -4.47
C GLY A 172 -8.92 27.50 -4.06
N THR A 173 -9.25 28.52 -3.29
CA THR A 173 -8.27 29.35 -2.62
C THR A 173 -7.45 28.50 -1.66
N TYR A 174 -6.13 28.61 -1.71
CA TYR A 174 -5.24 27.96 -0.76
C TYR A 174 -5.51 28.46 0.66
N ARG A 175 -5.75 27.55 1.59
CA ARG A 175 -6.06 27.84 3.00
C ARG A 175 -4.91 27.58 3.96
N GLY A 176 -3.85 26.92 3.53
CA GLY A 176 -2.70 26.60 4.35
C GLY A 176 -2.32 25.12 4.28
N SER A 177 -1.19 24.78 4.91
CA SER A 177 -0.71 23.40 5.05
C SER A 177 -1.19 22.81 6.38
N ASP A 178 -1.42 21.49 6.37
CA ASP A 178 -1.79 20.71 7.55
C ASP A 178 -0.92 19.45 7.60
N ASN A 179 -0.07 19.38 8.62
CA ASN A 179 0.84 18.24 8.81
C ASN A 179 0.50 17.59 10.15
N LYS A 180 0.27 16.28 10.14
CA LYS A 180 -0.11 15.57 11.37
C LYS A 180 0.24 14.10 11.37
N PHE A 181 0.37 13.55 12.57
CA PHE A 181 0.44 12.11 12.79
C PHE A 181 -0.96 11.51 12.78
N LEU A 182 -1.07 10.32 12.22
CA LEU A 182 -2.32 9.56 12.10
C LEU A 182 -2.06 8.11 12.49
N VAL A 183 -3.05 7.51 13.17
CA VAL A 183 -3.12 6.06 13.35
C VAL A 183 -4.14 5.53 12.35
N LEU A 184 -3.70 4.69 11.43
CA LEU A 184 -4.49 4.20 10.31
C LEU A 184 -4.83 2.72 10.54
N PRO A 185 -6.11 2.34 10.68
CA PRO A 185 -6.47 0.93 10.68
C PRO A 185 -6.20 0.34 9.29
N LYS A 186 -5.59 -0.83 9.27
CA LYS A 186 -5.35 -1.62 8.06
C LYS A 186 -6.26 -2.83 8.07
N LEU A 187 -7.06 -3.00 7.01
CA LEU A 187 -7.89 -4.17 6.78
C LEU A 187 -7.71 -4.63 5.35
N ALA A 188 -7.54 -5.92 5.16
CA ALA A 188 -7.48 -6.52 3.83
C ALA A 188 -8.20 -7.87 3.81
N LEU A 189 -8.90 -8.11 2.72
CA LEU A 189 -9.44 -9.42 2.34
C LEU A 189 -8.93 -9.71 0.92
N ASN A 190 -7.94 -10.58 0.82
CA ASN A 190 -7.25 -10.81 -0.44
C ASN A 190 -7.64 -12.15 -1.07
N ILE A 191 -7.91 -12.14 -2.37
CA ILE A 191 -7.81 -13.32 -3.21
C ILE A 191 -6.35 -13.43 -3.67
N VAL A 192 -5.77 -14.61 -3.49
CA VAL A 192 -4.35 -14.88 -3.77
C VAL A 192 -4.23 -16.01 -4.75
N TYR A 193 -3.45 -15.81 -5.80
CA TYR A 193 -3.06 -16.86 -6.75
C TYR A 193 -1.56 -17.17 -6.62
N ILE A 194 -1.22 -18.42 -6.32
CA ILE A 194 0.15 -18.88 -6.10
C ILE A 194 0.67 -19.56 -7.38
N ILE A 195 1.72 -18.98 -7.94
CA ILE A 195 2.47 -19.52 -9.09
C ILE A 195 3.58 -20.41 -8.53
N LYS A 196 3.54 -21.67 -8.86
CA LYS A 196 4.54 -22.67 -8.43
C LYS A 196 5.55 -22.92 -9.52
#